data_99fd1d7137a3d0f8f0b43bd0240aeb93
#
_entry.id   99fd1d7137a3d0f8f0b43bd0240aeb93
#
_cell.length_a   1.000
_cell.length_b   1.000
_cell.length_c   1.000
_cell.angle_alpha   90.00
_cell.angle_beta   90.00
_cell.angle_gamma   90.00
#
_symmetry.space_group_name_H-M   'P 1'
#
loop_
_entity.id
_entity.type
_entity.pdbx_description
1 polymer ?
#
loop_
_entity_poly.entity_id
_entity_poly.type
_entity_poly.pdbx_seq_one_letter_code
_entity_poly.pdbx_strand_id
1 'polypeptide(L)'
;ETILIVAAILALISCFIVPPDADYKSYIHASTISQLICLMIVVCGFQRIGVFRIIGSRLLEKVSTMRGLVITLVALTFFSAMFITNDVALVTFVPFAVAVLIMAGQEDKTILVVTLMTIGANVGSMLTPIGNAHNLYLKALTGMPTMEFLGIMAPYSGTAAVLLVIVISVVFGGKPV
;
A
#
# COMPACT_ATOMS: atom_id res chain seq x y z
N GLU A 1 -11.63 11.62 -12.26
CA GLU A 1 -11.95 12.05 -13.64
C GLU A 1 -11.00 13.15 -14.14
N THR A 2 -10.74 14.20 -13.35
CA THR A 2 -9.86 15.32 -13.73
C THR A 2 -8.45 14.89 -14.10
N ILE A 3 -7.85 13.97 -13.32
CA ILE A 3 -6.50 13.44 -13.58
C ILE A 3 -6.45 12.68 -14.91
N LEU A 4 -7.49 11.92 -15.23
CA LEU A 4 -7.57 11.15 -16.47
C LEU A 4 -7.70 12.08 -17.69
N ILE A 5 -8.47 13.16 -17.56
CA ILE A 5 -8.61 14.18 -18.62
C ILE A 5 -7.27 14.88 -18.86
N VAL A 6 -6.59 15.31 -17.80
CA VAL A 6 -5.27 15.95 -17.90
C VAL A 6 -4.26 15.01 -18.52
N ALA A 7 -4.21 13.76 -18.09
CA ALA A 7 -3.32 12.74 -18.67
C ALA A 7 -3.61 12.49 -20.15
N ALA A 8 -4.88 12.42 -20.55
CA ALA A 8 -5.28 12.25 -21.96
C ALA A 8 -4.87 13.45 -22.82
N ILE A 9 -5.04 14.68 -22.31
CA ILE A 9 -4.61 15.89 -23.03
C ILE A 9 -3.08 15.91 -23.21
N LEU A 10 -2.33 15.61 -22.14
CA LEU A 10 -0.87 15.55 -22.21
C LEU A 10 -0.39 14.44 -23.16
N ALA A 11 -1.06 13.28 -23.17
CA ALA A 11 -0.77 12.21 -24.12
C ALA A 11 -1.01 12.64 -25.56
N LEU A 12 -2.12 13.33 -25.83
CA LEU A 12 -2.40 13.86 -27.18
C LEU A 12 -1.35 14.90 -27.61
N ILE A 13 -0.97 15.82 -26.72
CA ILE A 13 0.09 16.81 -27.00
C ILE A 13 1.41 16.10 -27.30
N SER A 14 1.77 15.07 -26.53
CA SER A 14 3.01 14.32 -26.76
C SER A 14 3.04 13.60 -28.10
N CYS A 15 1.89 13.12 -28.61
CA CYS A 15 1.78 12.49 -29.94
C CYS A 15 2.07 13.47 -31.08
N PHE A 16 1.84 14.77 -30.89
CA PHE A 16 2.22 15.80 -31.87
C PHE A 16 3.73 16.10 -31.87
N ILE A 17 4.39 15.95 -30.72
CA ILE A 17 5.84 16.21 -30.57
C ILE A 17 6.63 14.96 -31.00
N VAL A 18 6.18 13.79 -30.58
CA VAL A 18 6.78 12.50 -30.93
C VAL A 18 5.66 11.61 -31.49
N PRO A 19 5.51 11.53 -32.81
CA PRO A 19 4.47 10.71 -33.43
C PRO A 19 4.67 9.23 -33.10
N PRO A 20 3.58 8.47 -32.87
CA PRO A 20 3.64 7.04 -32.60
C PRO A 20 4.28 6.30 -33.76
N ASP A 21 5.28 5.51 -33.47
CA ASP A 21 5.97 4.64 -34.43
C ASP A 21 5.47 3.17 -34.36
N ALA A 22 6.05 2.30 -35.17
CA ALA A 22 5.67 0.87 -35.19
C ALA A 22 6.00 0.15 -33.87
N ASP A 23 6.98 0.67 -33.11
CA ASP A 23 7.45 0.10 -31.84
C ASP A 23 6.59 0.52 -30.66
N TYR A 24 5.63 1.47 -30.86
CA TYR A 24 4.73 1.97 -29.82
C TYR A 24 3.93 0.86 -29.12
N LYS A 25 3.59 -0.21 -29.85
CA LYS A 25 2.91 -1.39 -29.28
C LYS A 25 3.80 -2.18 -28.33
N SER A 26 5.11 -2.14 -28.49
CA SER A 26 6.07 -2.86 -27.63
C SER A 26 6.23 -2.20 -26.27
N TYR A 27 5.94 -0.88 -26.15
CA TYR A 27 5.96 -0.16 -24.89
C TYR A 27 4.78 -0.51 -23.97
N ILE A 28 3.72 -1.11 -24.54
CA ILE A 28 2.57 -1.57 -23.79
C ILE A 28 2.82 -3.01 -23.32
N HIS A 29 3.23 -3.18 -22.09
CA HIS A 29 3.39 -4.50 -21.47
C HIS A 29 2.01 -5.11 -21.12
N ALA A 30 1.30 -5.61 -22.15
CA ALA A 30 -0.04 -6.17 -22.01
C ALA A 30 -0.14 -7.27 -20.95
N SER A 31 0.91 -8.09 -20.81
CA SER A 31 1.01 -9.12 -19.76
C SER A 31 0.96 -8.52 -18.36
N THR A 32 1.72 -7.45 -18.11
CA THR A 32 1.75 -6.76 -16.82
C THR A 32 0.40 -6.12 -16.50
N ILE A 33 -0.21 -5.46 -17.49
CA ILE A 33 -1.54 -4.84 -17.33
C ILE A 33 -2.59 -5.90 -17.02
N SER A 34 -2.59 -7.03 -17.73
CA SER A 34 -3.52 -8.13 -17.49
C SER A 34 -3.36 -8.71 -16.09
N GLN A 35 -2.13 -8.90 -15.62
CA GLN A 35 -1.84 -9.37 -14.26
C GLN A 35 -2.36 -8.40 -13.20
N LEU A 36 -2.17 -7.08 -13.41
CA LEU A 36 -2.69 -6.05 -12.50
C LEU A 36 -4.22 -6.07 -12.44
N ILE A 37 -4.89 -6.16 -13.60
CA ILE A 37 -6.36 -6.22 -13.64
C ILE A 37 -6.87 -7.45 -12.91
N CYS A 38 -6.32 -8.63 -13.17
CA CYS A 38 -6.69 -9.86 -12.48
C CYS A 38 -6.49 -9.75 -10.96
N LEU A 39 -5.35 -9.22 -10.53
CA LEU A 39 -5.06 -8.98 -9.12
C LEU A 39 -6.10 -8.05 -8.49
N MET A 40 -6.41 -6.92 -9.14
CA MET A 40 -7.39 -5.95 -8.63
C MET A 40 -8.80 -6.56 -8.51
N ILE A 41 -9.21 -7.42 -9.44
CA ILE A 41 -10.50 -8.12 -9.37
C ILE A 41 -10.56 -9.03 -8.14
N VAL A 42 -9.53 -9.84 -7.92
CA VAL A 42 -9.45 -10.74 -6.75
C VAL A 42 -9.46 -9.96 -5.45
N VAL A 43 -8.66 -8.89 -5.36
CA VAL A 43 -8.59 -8.03 -4.17
C VAL A 43 -9.91 -7.33 -3.90
N CYS A 44 -10.58 -6.82 -4.92
CA CYS A 44 -11.92 -6.22 -4.80
C CYS A 44 -12.94 -7.24 -4.25
N GLY A 45 -12.83 -8.52 -4.65
CA GLY A 45 -13.61 -9.61 -4.07
C GLY A 45 -13.37 -9.76 -2.57
N PHE A 46 -12.13 -9.80 -2.11
CA PHE A 46 -11.78 -9.90 -0.69
C PHE A 46 -12.24 -8.68 0.11
N GLN A 47 -12.16 -7.48 -0.46
CA GLN A 47 -12.70 -6.26 0.16
C GLN A 47 -14.21 -6.34 0.37
N ARG A 48 -14.97 -6.79 -0.65
CA ARG A 48 -16.43 -6.92 -0.56
C ARG A 48 -16.88 -7.92 0.51
N ILE A 49 -16.15 -9.02 0.68
CA ILE A 49 -16.41 -10.01 1.73
C ILE A 49 -16.03 -9.48 3.12
N GLY A 50 -15.26 -8.38 3.20
CA GLY A 50 -14.87 -7.77 4.47
C GLY A 50 -13.76 -8.50 5.23
N VAL A 51 -13.00 -9.38 4.57
CA VAL A 51 -11.93 -10.19 5.20
C VAL A 51 -10.95 -9.31 5.97
N PHE A 52 -10.50 -8.22 5.37
CA PHE A 52 -9.53 -7.30 5.99
C PHE A 52 -10.10 -6.59 7.22
N ARG A 53 -11.40 -6.24 7.18
CA ARG A 53 -12.09 -5.63 8.31
C ARG A 53 -12.22 -6.60 9.49
N ILE A 54 -12.53 -7.87 9.22
CA ILE A 54 -12.62 -8.92 10.25
C ILE A 54 -11.27 -9.16 10.90
N ILE A 55 -10.19 -9.25 10.11
CA ILE A 55 -8.84 -9.42 10.64
C ILE A 55 -8.44 -8.21 11.48
N GLY A 56 -8.69 -7.00 10.97
CA GLY A 56 -8.39 -5.75 11.67
C GLY A 56 -9.10 -5.65 13.03
N SER A 57 -10.41 -5.88 13.08
CA SER A 57 -11.17 -5.81 14.33
C SER A 57 -10.70 -6.81 15.38
N ARG A 58 -10.44 -8.05 14.99
CA ARG A 58 -9.92 -9.09 15.92
C ARG A 58 -8.53 -8.76 16.48
N LEU A 59 -7.67 -8.14 15.69
CA LEU A 59 -6.34 -7.72 16.15
C LEU A 59 -6.45 -6.58 17.15
N LEU A 60 -7.40 -5.67 16.96
CA LEU A 60 -7.59 -4.51 17.84
C LEU A 60 -8.26 -4.85 19.18
N GLU A 61 -9.07 -5.90 19.25
CA GLU A 61 -9.69 -6.36 20.51
C GLU A 61 -8.65 -6.67 21.61
N LYS A 62 -7.41 -6.98 21.23
CA LYS A 62 -6.33 -7.31 22.16
C LYS A 62 -5.47 -6.11 22.57
N VAL A 63 -5.79 -4.93 22.07
CA VAL A 63 -4.96 -3.73 22.26
C VAL A 63 -5.57 -2.82 23.30
N SER A 64 -4.81 -2.53 24.35
CA SER A 64 -5.23 -1.66 25.46
C SER A 64 -4.42 -0.37 25.59
N THR A 65 -3.45 -0.13 24.71
CA THR A 65 -2.58 1.05 24.76
C THR A 65 -2.52 1.77 23.42
N MET A 66 -2.38 3.11 23.47
CA MET A 66 -2.29 3.92 22.25
C MET A 66 -1.11 3.50 21.34
N ARG A 67 0.04 3.19 21.94
CA ARG A 67 1.19 2.66 21.21
C ARG A 67 0.84 1.35 20.50
N GLY A 68 0.21 0.41 21.21
CA GLY A 68 -0.21 -0.87 20.65
C GLY A 68 -1.21 -0.70 19.52
N LEU A 69 -2.17 0.23 19.66
CA LEU A 69 -3.15 0.57 18.64
C LEU A 69 -2.46 1.02 17.34
N VAL A 70 -1.57 1.99 17.44
CA VAL A 70 -0.87 2.54 16.27
C VAL A 70 0.03 1.49 15.63
N ILE A 71 0.79 0.73 16.42
CA ILE A 71 1.62 -0.38 15.89
C ILE A 71 0.75 -1.39 15.14
N THR A 72 -0.40 -1.78 15.71
CA THR A 72 -1.31 -2.76 15.09
C THR A 72 -1.89 -2.24 13.78
N LEU A 73 -2.33 -0.97 13.73
CA LEU A 73 -2.87 -0.35 12.52
C LEU A 73 -1.82 -0.23 11.41
N VAL A 74 -0.61 0.20 11.78
CA VAL A 74 0.51 0.31 10.83
C VAL A 74 0.99 -1.06 10.36
N ALA A 75 1.11 -2.05 11.26
CA ALA A 75 1.47 -3.41 10.89
C ALA A 75 0.40 -4.03 9.97
N LEU A 76 -0.88 -3.81 10.26
CA LEU A 76 -1.97 -4.31 9.42
C LEU A 76 -1.91 -3.74 8.00
N THR A 77 -1.67 -2.44 7.85
CA THR A 77 -1.49 -1.82 6.52
C THR A 77 -0.20 -2.29 5.83
N PHE A 78 0.89 -2.41 6.58
CA PHE A 78 2.18 -2.89 6.08
C PHE A 78 2.07 -4.31 5.50
N PHE A 79 1.58 -5.27 6.28
CA PHE A 79 1.46 -6.66 5.82
C PHE A 79 0.41 -6.82 4.73
N SER A 80 -0.72 -6.13 4.82
CA SER A 80 -1.75 -6.19 3.79
C SER A 80 -1.24 -5.64 2.46
N ALA A 81 -0.49 -4.55 2.47
CA ALA A 81 0.08 -3.94 1.27
C ALA A 81 1.06 -4.85 0.52
N MET A 82 1.62 -5.87 1.16
CA MET A 82 2.44 -6.89 0.48
C MET A 82 1.63 -7.74 -0.51
N PHE A 83 0.32 -7.88 -0.28
CA PHE A 83 -0.54 -8.79 -1.03
C PHE A 83 -1.59 -8.07 -1.90
N ILE A 84 -2.01 -6.86 -1.51
CA ILE A 84 -3.17 -6.18 -2.11
C ILE A 84 -2.87 -4.79 -2.67
N THR A 85 -1.65 -4.42 -2.82
CA THR A 85 -1.18 -3.06 -3.15
C THR A 85 -1.37 -2.03 -2.02
N ASN A 86 -0.48 -1.04 -2.00
CA ASN A 86 -0.49 0.03 -0.99
C ASN A 86 -1.79 0.84 -1.02
N ASP A 87 -2.28 1.21 -2.21
CA ASP A 87 -3.47 2.05 -2.37
C ASP A 87 -4.72 1.36 -1.83
N VAL A 88 -4.89 0.08 -2.14
CA VAL A 88 -6.02 -0.73 -1.68
C VAL A 88 -5.96 -0.96 -0.17
N ALA A 89 -4.77 -1.20 0.38
CA ALA A 89 -4.58 -1.30 1.83
C ALA A 89 -5.00 0.01 2.53
N LEU A 90 -4.57 1.16 2.01
CA LEU A 90 -4.92 2.47 2.58
C LEU A 90 -6.42 2.76 2.49
N VAL A 91 -7.04 2.58 1.33
CA VAL A 91 -8.50 2.80 1.16
C VAL A 91 -9.31 1.91 2.10
N THR A 92 -8.80 0.71 2.43
CA THR A 92 -9.47 -0.23 3.34
C THR A 92 -9.28 0.14 4.81
N PHE A 93 -8.04 0.42 5.22
CA PHE A 93 -7.71 0.53 6.65
C PHE A 93 -7.70 1.96 7.19
N VAL A 94 -7.53 2.99 6.38
CA VAL A 94 -7.56 4.39 6.86
C VAL A 94 -8.92 4.79 7.39
N PRO A 95 -10.06 4.56 6.71
CA PRO A 95 -11.37 4.86 7.27
C PRO A 95 -11.65 4.09 8.57
N PHE A 96 -11.19 2.85 8.63
CA PHE A 96 -11.30 2.03 9.84
C PHE A 96 -10.46 2.60 11.01
N ALA A 97 -9.22 3.01 10.74
CA ALA A 97 -8.35 3.63 11.74
C ALA A 97 -8.93 4.95 12.27
N VAL A 98 -9.46 5.79 11.37
CA VAL A 98 -10.12 7.04 11.75
C VAL A 98 -11.29 6.77 12.68
N ALA A 99 -12.16 5.81 12.34
CA ALA A 99 -13.31 5.45 13.19
C ALA A 99 -12.87 4.96 14.58
N VAL A 100 -11.83 4.14 14.66
CA VAL A 100 -11.27 3.64 15.93
C VAL A 100 -10.67 4.78 16.76
N LEU A 101 -9.94 5.70 16.14
CA LEU A 101 -9.33 6.85 16.83
C LEU A 101 -10.41 7.82 17.37
N ILE A 102 -11.49 8.04 16.64
CA ILE A 102 -12.64 8.83 17.10
C ILE A 102 -13.28 8.16 18.31
N MET A 103 -13.55 6.85 18.24
CA MET A 103 -14.12 6.11 19.37
C MET A 103 -13.22 6.10 20.61
N ALA A 104 -11.90 6.15 20.41
CA ALA A 104 -10.91 6.24 21.47
C ALA A 104 -10.68 7.67 22.00
N GLY A 105 -11.38 8.70 21.47
CA GLY A 105 -11.18 10.09 21.86
C GLY A 105 -9.79 10.65 21.52
N GLN A 106 -9.16 10.13 20.45
CA GLN A 106 -7.80 10.48 20.04
C GLN A 106 -7.79 11.11 18.63
N GLU A 107 -8.76 11.94 18.34
CA GLU A 107 -8.95 12.58 17.03
C GLU A 107 -7.77 13.47 16.62
N ASP A 108 -7.14 14.12 17.59
CA ASP A 108 -5.96 14.97 17.43
C ASP A 108 -4.76 14.23 16.83
N LYS A 109 -4.69 12.91 16.96
CA LYS A 109 -3.60 12.07 16.45
C LYS A 109 -3.88 11.44 15.09
N THR A 110 -5.08 11.64 14.55
CA THR A 110 -5.51 11.00 13.30
C THR A 110 -4.57 11.28 12.14
N ILE A 111 -4.15 12.53 11.94
CA ILE A 111 -3.24 12.91 10.85
C ILE A 111 -1.92 12.16 10.95
N LEU A 112 -1.34 12.13 12.16
CA LEU A 112 -0.07 11.46 12.38
C LEU A 112 -0.18 9.94 12.18
N VAL A 113 -1.24 9.30 12.69
CA VAL A 113 -1.46 7.87 12.54
C VAL A 113 -1.68 7.50 11.07
N VAL A 114 -2.50 8.25 10.35
CA VAL A 114 -2.73 8.04 8.90
C VAL A 114 -1.45 8.21 8.10
N THR A 115 -0.61 9.19 8.45
CA THR A 115 0.71 9.38 7.83
C THR A 115 1.60 8.15 8.05
N LEU A 116 1.68 7.64 9.28
CA LEU A 116 2.46 6.44 9.60
C LEU A 116 1.92 5.19 8.90
N MET A 117 0.60 5.05 8.79
CA MET A 117 -0.03 3.97 8.01
C MET A 117 0.33 4.07 6.53
N THR A 118 0.35 5.29 5.97
CA THR A 118 0.72 5.52 4.57
C THR A 118 2.18 5.14 4.32
N ILE A 119 3.09 5.53 5.19
CA ILE A 119 4.49 5.11 5.13
C ILE A 119 4.58 3.58 5.26
N GLY A 120 3.87 2.99 6.24
CA GLY A 120 3.83 1.55 6.44
C GLY A 120 3.33 0.77 5.22
N ALA A 121 2.26 1.23 4.58
CA ALA A 121 1.73 0.61 3.37
C ALA A 121 2.73 0.66 2.20
N ASN A 122 3.38 1.82 1.99
CA ASN A 122 4.38 1.96 0.93
C ASN A 122 5.60 1.08 1.16
N VAL A 123 6.13 1.05 2.39
CA VAL A 123 7.28 0.21 2.76
C VAL A 123 6.93 -1.28 2.68
N GLY A 124 5.73 -1.67 3.11
CA GLY A 124 5.24 -3.05 3.00
C GLY A 124 5.09 -3.49 1.54
N SER A 125 4.46 -2.67 0.72
CA SER A 125 4.25 -2.95 -0.70
C SER A 125 5.56 -3.06 -1.49
N MET A 126 6.62 -2.41 -1.02
CA MET A 126 7.94 -2.46 -1.66
C MET A 126 8.58 -3.85 -1.60
N LEU A 127 8.22 -4.67 -0.61
CA LEU A 127 8.83 -5.98 -0.40
C LEU A 127 8.47 -6.99 -1.49
N THR A 128 7.25 -6.96 -2.00
CA THR A 128 6.77 -7.97 -2.96
C THR A 128 6.55 -7.39 -4.36
N PRO A 129 6.69 -8.19 -5.41
CA PRO A 129 6.36 -7.74 -6.77
C PRO A 129 4.87 -7.36 -6.93
N ILE A 130 3.97 -8.00 -6.16
CA ILE A 130 2.52 -7.81 -6.23
C ILE A 130 2.09 -6.55 -5.49
N GLY A 131 2.83 -6.14 -4.46
CA GLY A 131 2.47 -5.01 -3.59
C GLY A 131 2.42 -3.65 -4.30
N ASN A 132 3.10 -3.52 -5.46
CA ASN A 132 3.10 -2.28 -6.22
C ASN A 132 3.23 -2.56 -7.73
N ALA A 133 2.49 -1.80 -8.54
CA ALA A 133 2.56 -1.89 -10.00
C ALA A 133 3.98 -1.68 -10.56
N HIS A 134 4.74 -0.76 -9.95
CA HIS A 134 6.13 -0.50 -10.32
C HIS A 134 7.04 -1.71 -10.12
N ASN A 135 6.87 -2.43 -9.02
CA ASN A 135 7.64 -3.64 -8.73
C ASN A 135 7.33 -4.75 -9.73
N LEU A 136 6.05 -4.91 -10.07
CA LEU A 136 5.62 -5.90 -11.05
C LEU A 136 6.21 -5.59 -12.43
N TYR A 137 6.21 -4.32 -12.82
CA TYR A 137 6.81 -3.86 -14.07
C TYR A 137 8.32 -4.08 -14.10
N LEU A 138 9.05 -3.66 -13.05
CA LEU A 138 10.50 -3.86 -12.94
C LEU A 138 10.86 -5.34 -13.00
N LYS A 139 10.13 -6.19 -12.29
CA LYS A 139 10.33 -7.63 -12.34
C LYS A 139 10.11 -8.19 -13.75
N ALA A 140 9.06 -7.74 -14.45
CA ALA A 140 8.76 -8.17 -15.81
C ALA A 140 9.87 -7.73 -16.79
N LEU A 141 10.37 -6.50 -16.64
CA LEU A 141 11.43 -5.93 -17.48
C LEU A 141 12.78 -6.64 -17.30
N THR A 142 13.14 -6.95 -16.04
CA THR A 142 14.42 -7.58 -15.71
C THR A 142 14.41 -9.10 -15.86
N GLY A 143 13.23 -9.74 -15.94
CA GLY A 143 13.09 -11.19 -15.91
C GLY A 143 13.50 -11.84 -14.57
N MET A 144 13.68 -11.05 -13.52
CA MET A 144 14.21 -11.48 -12.23
C MET A 144 13.27 -12.49 -11.53
N PRO A 145 13.79 -13.60 -10.98
CA PRO A 145 13.02 -14.52 -10.15
C PRO A 145 12.44 -13.82 -8.90
N THR A 146 11.26 -14.24 -8.46
CA THR A 146 10.60 -13.62 -7.31
C THR A 146 11.43 -13.69 -6.02
N MET A 147 12.14 -14.80 -5.79
CA MET A 147 12.99 -14.96 -4.60
C MET A 147 14.19 -14.01 -4.60
N GLU A 148 14.77 -13.76 -5.74
CA GLU A 148 15.87 -12.80 -5.90
C GLU A 148 15.35 -11.36 -5.63
N PHE A 149 14.21 -10.99 -6.18
CA PHE A 149 13.56 -9.72 -5.91
C PHE A 149 13.30 -9.52 -4.40
N LEU A 150 12.73 -10.53 -3.73
CA LEU A 150 12.50 -10.50 -2.29
C LEU A 150 13.81 -10.35 -1.51
N GLY A 151 14.86 -11.07 -1.90
CA GLY A 151 16.17 -10.97 -1.27
C GLY A 151 16.78 -9.58 -1.34
N ILE A 152 16.61 -8.88 -2.47
CA ILE A 152 17.09 -7.52 -2.67
C ILE A 152 16.27 -6.52 -1.85
N MET A 153 14.95 -6.65 -1.82
CA MET A 153 14.05 -5.69 -1.18
C MET A 153 13.91 -5.90 0.35
N ALA A 154 14.12 -7.12 0.84
CA ALA A 154 13.94 -7.46 2.25
C ALA A 154 14.77 -6.59 3.22
N PRO A 155 16.07 -6.32 3.01
CA PRO A 155 16.84 -5.49 3.93
C PRO A 155 16.32 -4.04 3.98
N TYR A 156 15.87 -3.47 2.86
CA TYR A 156 15.33 -2.11 2.82
C TYR A 156 13.98 -2.00 3.52
N SER A 157 13.05 -2.88 3.16
CA SER A 157 11.72 -2.93 3.79
C SER A 157 11.82 -3.29 5.28
N GLY A 158 12.69 -4.23 5.65
CA GLY A 158 12.93 -4.62 7.04
C GLY A 158 13.51 -3.47 7.88
N THR A 159 14.52 -2.79 7.38
CA THR A 159 15.12 -1.63 8.06
C THR A 159 14.10 -0.51 8.25
N ALA A 160 13.33 -0.20 7.22
CA ALA A 160 12.29 0.83 7.30
C ALA A 160 11.17 0.43 8.27
N ALA A 161 10.77 -0.85 8.31
CA ALA A 161 9.80 -1.35 9.30
C ALA A 161 10.29 -1.19 10.74
N VAL A 162 11.56 -1.51 11.01
CA VAL A 162 12.18 -1.32 12.34
C VAL A 162 12.19 0.15 12.72
N LEU A 163 12.62 1.03 11.81
CA LEU A 163 12.61 2.48 12.03
C LEU A 163 11.19 2.99 12.34
N LEU A 164 10.19 2.50 11.62
CA LEU A 164 8.80 2.86 11.82
C LEU A 164 8.31 2.47 13.22
N VAL A 165 8.64 1.27 13.68
CA VAL A 165 8.32 0.80 15.05
C VAL A 165 9.03 1.65 16.10
N ILE A 166 10.28 2.03 15.88
CA ILE A 166 11.04 2.93 16.79
C ILE A 166 10.34 4.29 16.86
N VAL A 167 10.02 4.91 15.73
CA VAL A 167 9.32 6.21 15.67
C VAL A 167 7.99 6.14 16.43
N ILE A 168 7.17 5.12 16.17
CA ILE A 168 5.90 4.94 16.88
C ILE A 168 6.14 4.80 18.39
N SER A 169 7.15 4.05 18.79
CA SER A 169 7.46 3.80 20.21
C SER A 169 7.95 5.05 20.95
N VAL A 170 8.62 5.95 20.23
CA VAL A 170 9.10 7.24 20.79
C VAL A 170 7.96 8.25 20.85
N VAL A 171 7.15 8.34 19.80
CA VAL A 171 6.09 9.36 19.66
C VAL A 171 4.85 9.02 20.50
N PHE A 172 4.47 7.74 20.54
CA PHE A 172 3.28 7.29 21.26
C PHE A 172 3.67 6.65 22.59
N GLY A 173 3.27 7.29 23.70
CA GLY A 173 3.44 6.72 25.03
C GLY A 173 2.59 5.47 25.25
N GLY A 174 2.93 4.68 26.28
CA GLY A 174 2.15 3.49 26.70
C GLY A 174 0.88 3.83 27.50
N LYS A 175 0.27 5.00 27.29
CA LYS A 175 -0.98 5.37 27.97
C LYS A 175 -2.12 4.45 27.51
N PRO A 176 -3.04 4.05 28.43
CA PRO A 176 -4.22 3.28 28.05
C PRO A 176 -5.10 4.09 27.08
N VAL A 177 -5.82 3.38 26.23
CA VAL A 177 -6.78 3.92 25.24
C VAL A 177 -8.17 3.80 25.83
#